data_45a8de7fad92976859855b3fe256a2d8
#
_entry.id   45a8de7fad92976859855b3fe256a2d8
#
_cell.length_a   1.000
_cell.length_b   1.000
_cell.length_c   1.000
_cell.angle_alpha   90.00
_cell.angle_beta   90.00
_cell.angle_gamma   90.00
#
_symmetry.space_group_name_H-M   'P 1'
#
loop_
_entity.id
_entity.type
_entity.pdbx_description
1 polymer ?
#
loop_
_entity_poly.entity_id
_entity_poly.type
_entity_poly.pdbx_seq_one_letter_code
_entity_poly.pdbx_strand_id
1 'polypeptide(L)'
;DIDWDLLALKLWSQCNDEKAFLSHYPPAYHPDGTFGPRNYNWHKVKEFMKNGIPKLNSGSLGKKDAPTAPIRNPFMAGGCFFTKADTVRKVPYDPYIYFEGEETSYAVRLFTHGYNGYTPTEPFLYHLYYNVEHGRARHFEDNNDYHEKNRTSFARIRHMLSIEQCANPLYMTEYEKYKLGSFRTLEQFEHFSGVYFKEQKLTQRAKDGDYANIK
;
A
#
# COMPACT_ATOMS: atom_id res chain seq x y z
N ASP A 1 -9.51 0.01 -19.55
CA ASP A 1 -10.96 0.00 -19.81
C ASP A 1 -11.42 1.42 -20.15
N ILE A 2 -12.38 1.52 -21.07
CA ILE A 2 -13.14 2.75 -21.29
C ILE A 2 -13.92 3.02 -19.99
N ASP A 3 -14.01 4.30 -19.57
CA ASP A 3 -14.73 4.73 -18.36
C ASP A 3 -14.19 4.14 -17.03
N TRP A 4 -12.91 3.80 -16.97
CA TRP A 4 -12.25 3.31 -15.75
C TRP A 4 -12.39 4.30 -14.57
N ASP A 5 -12.34 5.57 -14.86
CA ASP A 5 -12.48 6.66 -13.90
C ASP A 5 -13.91 6.75 -13.34
N LEU A 6 -14.93 6.56 -14.18
CA LEU A 6 -16.32 6.49 -13.74
C LEU A 6 -16.56 5.29 -12.84
N LEU A 7 -15.95 4.13 -13.17
CA LEU A 7 -16.01 2.95 -12.31
C LEU A 7 -15.30 3.20 -10.97
N ALA A 8 -14.12 3.80 -10.99
CA ALA A 8 -13.38 4.15 -9.78
C ALA A 8 -14.17 5.13 -8.89
N LEU A 9 -14.78 6.16 -9.47
CA LEU A 9 -15.65 7.11 -8.75
C LEU A 9 -16.88 6.42 -8.15
N LYS A 10 -17.53 5.52 -8.89
CA LYS A 10 -18.64 4.71 -8.40
C LYS A 10 -18.23 3.86 -7.20
N LEU A 11 -17.11 3.13 -7.30
CA LEU A 11 -16.60 2.29 -6.22
C LEU A 11 -16.17 3.14 -5.01
N TRP A 12 -15.57 4.29 -5.25
CA TRP A 12 -15.20 5.22 -4.18
C TRP A 12 -16.42 5.77 -3.44
N SER A 13 -17.49 6.13 -4.17
CA SER A 13 -18.73 6.63 -3.57
C SER A 13 -19.41 5.58 -2.69
N GLN A 14 -19.28 4.29 -3.00
CA GLN A 14 -19.80 3.19 -2.20
C GLN A 14 -19.10 3.01 -0.85
N CYS A 15 -17.91 3.62 -0.65
CA CYS A 15 -17.27 3.62 0.66
C CYS A 15 -18.03 4.47 1.68
N ASN A 16 -18.88 5.40 1.23
CA ASN A 16 -19.62 6.34 2.06
C ASN A 16 -18.71 7.05 3.09
N ASP A 17 -17.53 7.43 2.65
CA ASP A 17 -16.46 8.01 3.48
C ASP A 17 -15.66 9.05 2.67
N GLU A 18 -15.78 10.31 3.06
CA GLU A 18 -15.11 11.44 2.42
C GLU A 18 -13.56 11.38 2.51
N LYS A 19 -13.03 10.58 3.42
CA LYS A 19 -11.60 10.34 3.61
C LYS A 19 -11.16 8.97 3.07
N ALA A 20 -11.98 8.34 2.21
CA ALA A 20 -11.65 7.07 1.60
C ALA A 20 -10.53 7.19 0.56
N PHE A 21 -9.72 6.14 0.48
CA PHE A 21 -8.94 5.81 -0.70
C PHE A 21 -9.22 4.36 -1.11
N LEU A 22 -9.20 4.10 -2.41
CA LEU A 22 -9.29 2.75 -2.96
C LEU A 22 -7.89 2.24 -3.30
N SER A 23 -7.61 1.01 -2.93
CA SER A 23 -6.38 0.34 -3.34
C SER A 23 -6.54 -1.19 -3.37
N HIS A 24 -5.91 -1.80 -4.35
CA HIS A 24 -5.80 -3.25 -4.50
C HIS A 24 -4.59 -3.58 -5.39
N TYR A 25 -4.16 -4.83 -5.42
CA TYR A 25 -3.21 -5.28 -6.46
C TYR A 25 -3.99 -5.51 -7.76
N PRO A 26 -3.75 -4.69 -8.82
CA PRO A 26 -4.44 -4.82 -10.09
C PRO A 26 -4.18 -6.18 -10.74
N PRO A 27 -5.13 -6.72 -11.52
CA PRO A 27 -4.83 -7.85 -12.39
C PRO A 27 -3.79 -7.49 -13.44
N ALA A 28 -3.09 -8.51 -13.95
CA ALA A 28 -2.04 -8.31 -14.94
C ALA A 28 -2.62 -7.83 -16.29
N TYR A 29 -1.89 -6.92 -16.92
CA TYR A 29 -1.91 -6.71 -18.36
C TYR A 29 -0.67 -7.38 -18.96
N HIS A 30 -0.84 -8.11 -20.03
CA HIS A 30 0.26 -8.81 -20.70
C HIS A 30 0.65 -8.11 -22.01
N PRO A 31 1.94 -8.14 -22.41
CA PRO A 31 2.42 -7.49 -23.63
C PRO A 31 1.80 -8.03 -24.93
N ASP A 32 1.29 -9.26 -24.92
CA ASP A 32 0.52 -9.84 -26.02
C ASP A 32 -0.90 -9.26 -26.17
N GLY A 33 -1.25 -8.28 -25.33
CA GLY A 33 -2.56 -7.64 -25.30
C GLY A 33 -3.61 -8.37 -24.48
N THR A 34 -3.27 -9.48 -23.84
CA THR A 34 -4.20 -10.20 -22.97
C THR A 34 -4.28 -9.59 -21.57
N PHE A 35 -5.38 -9.86 -20.89
CA PHE A 35 -5.65 -9.36 -19.54
C PHE A 35 -5.85 -10.51 -18.57
N GLY A 36 -5.31 -10.38 -17.39
CA GLY A 36 -5.61 -11.25 -16.27
C GLY A 36 -7.09 -11.17 -15.83
N PRO A 37 -7.57 -12.15 -15.07
CA PRO A 37 -8.96 -12.20 -14.65
C PRO A 37 -9.35 -11.03 -13.75
N ARG A 38 -10.56 -10.51 -13.91
CA ARG A 38 -11.14 -9.44 -13.05
C ARG A 38 -11.59 -9.98 -11.71
N ASN A 39 -10.66 -10.53 -10.95
CA ASN A 39 -10.92 -11.05 -9.63
C ASN A 39 -10.98 -9.92 -8.59
N TYR A 40 -11.71 -10.16 -7.50
CA TYR A 40 -11.58 -9.38 -6.27
C TYR A 40 -10.21 -9.69 -5.63
N ASN A 41 -9.34 -8.70 -5.57
CA ASN A 41 -8.00 -8.83 -5.01
C ASN A 41 -7.86 -7.93 -3.77
N TRP A 42 -7.43 -8.48 -2.65
CA TRP A 42 -7.24 -7.72 -1.42
C TRP A 42 -5.81 -7.84 -0.89
N HIS A 43 -5.42 -6.90 -0.03
CA HIS A 43 -4.10 -6.90 0.60
C HIS A 43 -4.04 -7.89 1.77
N LYS A 44 -2.93 -8.59 1.88
CA LYS A 44 -2.54 -9.39 3.03
C LYS A 44 -1.04 -9.30 3.25
N VAL A 45 -0.55 -9.72 4.42
CA VAL A 45 0.87 -9.67 4.75
C VAL A 45 1.44 -11.08 4.69
N LYS A 46 2.49 -11.25 3.89
CA LYS A 46 3.16 -12.54 3.75
C LYS A 46 4.08 -12.84 4.93
N GLU A 47 4.99 -11.92 5.21
CA GLU A 47 6.08 -12.08 6.17
C GLU A 47 6.73 -10.72 6.49
N PHE A 48 7.58 -10.67 7.51
CA PHE A 48 8.56 -9.59 7.64
C PHE A 48 9.81 -9.93 6.84
N MET A 49 10.30 -8.98 6.07
CA MET A 49 11.57 -9.09 5.36
C MET A 49 12.75 -8.95 6.33
N LYS A 50 13.95 -9.31 5.89
CA LYS A 50 15.19 -9.20 6.69
C LYS A 50 15.48 -7.77 7.20
N ASN A 51 14.97 -6.75 6.50
CA ASN A 51 15.07 -5.35 6.90
C ASN A 51 14.02 -4.92 7.94
N GLY A 52 13.16 -5.86 8.41
CA GLY A 52 12.11 -5.61 9.40
C GLY A 52 10.83 -4.99 8.84
N ILE A 53 10.73 -4.78 7.52
CA ILE A 53 9.56 -4.20 6.86
C ILE A 53 8.62 -5.34 6.42
N PRO A 54 7.29 -5.24 6.62
CA PRO A 54 6.37 -6.26 6.17
C PRO A 54 6.29 -6.31 4.64
N LYS A 55 6.31 -7.52 4.10
CA LYS A 55 6.08 -7.80 2.68
C LYS A 55 4.61 -8.04 2.44
N LEU A 56 3.99 -7.16 1.66
CA LEU A 56 2.61 -7.30 1.26
C LEU A 56 2.45 -8.38 0.17
N ASN A 57 1.27 -8.92 0.07
CA ASN A 57 0.86 -9.90 -0.94
C ASN A 57 -0.64 -9.71 -1.24
N SER A 58 -1.14 -10.38 -2.27
CA SER A 58 -2.54 -10.38 -2.64
C SER A 58 -3.24 -11.69 -2.24
N GLY A 59 -4.45 -11.57 -1.71
CA GLY A 59 -5.47 -12.61 -1.79
C GLY A 59 -6.32 -12.38 -3.04
N SER A 60 -7.00 -13.42 -3.53
CA SER A 60 -7.83 -13.32 -4.74
C SER A 60 -9.03 -14.24 -4.65
N LEU A 61 -10.21 -13.74 -5.04
CA LEU A 61 -11.45 -14.50 -5.21
C LEU A 61 -12.06 -14.21 -6.57
N GLY A 62 -12.73 -15.19 -7.13
CA GLY A 62 -13.49 -15.01 -8.36
C GLY A 62 -14.58 -13.93 -8.20
N LYS A 63 -14.92 -13.25 -9.30
CA LYS A 63 -15.90 -12.15 -9.29
C LYS A 63 -17.23 -12.52 -8.62
N LYS A 64 -17.69 -13.76 -8.76
CA LYS A 64 -18.96 -14.26 -8.18
C LYS A 64 -18.94 -14.29 -6.64
N ASP A 65 -17.77 -14.40 -6.05
CA ASP A 65 -17.56 -14.49 -4.61
C ASP A 65 -17.07 -13.16 -4.01
N ALA A 66 -17.00 -12.11 -4.83
CA ALA A 66 -16.59 -10.78 -4.42
C ALA A 66 -17.62 -10.15 -3.45
N PRO A 67 -17.17 -9.30 -2.51
CA PRO A 67 -18.06 -8.52 -1.67
C PRO A 67 -18.97 -7.60 -2.50
N THR A 68 -20.15 -7.29 -1.98
CA THR A 68 -21.10 -6.37 -2.62
C THR A 68 -20.79 -4.89 -2.42
N ALA A 69 -19.91 -4.56 -1.47
CA ALA A 69 -19.43 -3.22 -1.19
C ALA A 69 -17.93 -3.22 -0.88
N PRO A 70 -17.21 -2.10 -1.08
CA PRO A 70 -15.80 -2.00 -0.73
C PRO A 70 -15.53 -2.35 0.74
N ILE A 71 -14.48 -3.13 1.00
CA ILE A 71 -14.10 -3.59 2.34
C ILE A 71 -12.96 -2.73 2.88
N ARG A 72 -13.04 -2.35 4.17
CA ARG A 72 -11.95 -1.67 4.88
C ARG A 72 -10.64 -2.45 4.72
N ASN A 73 -9.56 -1.72 4.50
CA ASN A 73 -8.24 -2.29 4.23
C ASN A 73 -7.16 -1.37 4.81
N PRO A 74 -6.20 -1.89 5.62
CA PRO A 74 -5.15 -1.07 6.20
C PRO A 74 -4.04 -0.67 5.22
N PHE A 75 -3.89 -1.36 4.10
CA PHE A 75 -2.76 -1.21 3.20
C PHE A 75 -3.12 -0.54 1.87
N MET A 76 -2.09 -0.21 1.13
CA MET A 76 -2.20 0.27 -0.24
C MET A 76 -1.19 -0.44 -1.14
N ALA A 77 -1.44 -0.47 -2.43
CA ALA A 77 -0.51 -0.91 -3.47
C ALA A 77 -0.09 0.29 -4.31
N GLY A 78 1.21 0.42 -4.58
CA GLY A 78 1.75 1.48 -5.44
C GLY A 78 1.20 1.43 -6.87
N GLY A 79 0.78 0.25 -7.34
CA GLY A 79 0.17 0.06 -8.66
C GLY A 79 -1.30 0.50 -8.78
N CYS A 80 -1.99 0.76 -7.67
CA CYS A 80 -3.38 1.23 -7.67
C CYS A 80 -3.70 2.02 -6.41
N PHE A 81 -3.81 3.33 -6.57
CA PHE A 81 -4.21 4.25 -5.52
C PHE A 81 -5.15 5.31 -6.08
N PHE A 82 -6.40 5.30 -5.66
CA PHE A 82 -7.43 6.24 -6.11
C PHE A 82 -8.05 6.94 -4.91
N THR A 83 -8.00 8.28 -4.91
CA THR A 83 -8.52 9.12 -3.83
C THR A 83 -8.78 10.55 -4.32
N LYS A 84 -9.31 11.41 -3.47
CA LYS A 84 -9.38 12.85 -3.75
C LYS A 84 -7.96 13.44 -3.87
N ALA A 85 -7.74 14.33 -4.83
CA ALA A 85 -6.45 15.01 -5.01
C ALA A 85 -5.96 15.74 -3.74
N ASP A 86 -6.87 16.21 -2.91
CA ASP A 86 -6.57 16.88 -1.65
C ASP A 86 -5.89 15.94 -0.63
N THR A 87 -6.16 14.64 -0.69
CA THR A 87 -5.49 13.63 0.13
C THR A 87 -3.97 13.64 -0.13
N VAL A 88 -3.58 13.61 -1.41
CA VAL A 88 -2.16 13.59 -1.80
C VAL A 88 -1.46 14.92 -1.50
N ARG A 89 -2.20 16.04 -1.55
CA ARG A 89 -1.65 17.35 -1.15
C ARG A 89 -1.40 17.43 0.36
N LYS A 90 -2.30 16.88 1.18
CA LYS A 90 -2.20 16.90 2.65
C LYS A 90 -1.26 15.84 3.20
N VAL A 91 -1.18 14.71 2.54
CA VAL A 91 -0.28 13.60 2.90
C VAL A 91 0.55 13.25 1.66
N PRO A 92 1.53 14.07 1.29
CA PRO A 92 2.35 13.82 0.10
C PRO A 92 3.24 12.60 0.31
N TYR A 93 3.61 11.92 -0.78
CA TYR A 93 4.64 10.90 -0.75
C TYR A 93 5.95 11.43 -0.18
N ASP A 94 6.67 10.62 0.57
CA ASP A 94 8.00 10.94 1.05
C ASP A 94 9.02 10.67 -0.08
N PRO A 95 9.65 11.71 -0.67
CA PRO A 95 10.55 11.55 -1.81
C PRO A 95 11.88 10.86 -1.45
N TYR A 96 12.14 10.66 -0.16
CA TYR A 96 13.32 9.97 0.35
C TYR A 96 13.08 8.46 0.56
N ILE A 97 11.88 7.96 0.24
CA ILE A 97 11.57 6.53 0.21
C ILE A 97 11.64 6.08 -1.25
N TYR A 98 12.55 5.16 -1.54
CA TYR A 98 12.89 4.79 -2.91
C TYR A 98 11.92 3.76 -3.52
N PHE A 99 11.78 2.58 -2.92
CA PHE A 99 10.96 1.51 -3.49
C PHE A 99 10.31 0.63 -2.40
N GLU A 100 11.08 -0.32 -1.82
CA GLU A 100 10.51 -1.24 -0.83
C GLU A 100 10.06 -0.54 0.44
N GLY A 101 8.87 -0.90 0.92
CA GLY A 101 8.27 -0.36 2.14
C GLY A 101 7.48 0.93 1.92
N GLU A 102 7.49 1.50 0.71
CA GLU A 102 6.69 2.66 0.34
C GLU A 102 5.20 2.40 0.59
N GLU A 103 4.67 1.28 0.11
CA GLU A 103 3.28 0.88 0.28
C GLU A 103 2.85 0.84 1.75
N THR A 104 3.67 0.23 2.60
CA THR A 104 3.38 0.14 4.05
C THR A 104 3.49 1.50 4.73
N SER A 105 4.58 2.23 4.53
CA SER A 105 4.82 3.50 5.20
C SER A 105 3.79 4.55 4.81
N TYR A 106 3.40 4.62 3.55
CA TYR A 106 2.38 5.55 3.09
C TYR A 106 0.99 5.18 3.61
N ALA A 107 0.64 3.89 3.66
CA ALA A 107 -0.60 3.43 4.26
C ALA A 107 -0.72 3.80 5.75
N VAL A 108 0.35 3.61 6.53
CA VAL A 108 0.40 4.03 7.94
C VAL A 108 0.27 5.55 8.07
N ARG A 109 0.92 6.32 7.21
CA ARG A 109 0.80 7.79 7.20
C ARG A 109 -0.63 8.22 6.89
N LEU A 110 -1.25 7.68 5.85
CA LEU A 110 -2.65 7.96 5.52
C LEU A 110 -3.57 7.66 6.70
N PHE A 111 -3.43 6.49 7.32
CA PHE A 111 -4.23 6.09 8.47
C PHE A 111 -4.06 7.05 9.64
N THR A 112 -2.83 7.40 9.99
CA THR A 112 -2.54 8.29 11.12
C THR A 112 -2.97 9.75 10.87
N HIS A 113 -3.13 10.15 9.59
CA HIS A 113 -3.75 11.42 9.20
C HIS A 113 -5.29 11.36 9.09
N GLY A 114 -5.90 10.21 9.41
CA GLY A 114 -7.35 10.04 9.46
C GLY A 114 -7.99 9.55 8.18
N TYR A 115 -7.22 9.11 7.18
CA TYR A 115 -7.75 8.51 5.97
C TYR A 115 -8.01 7.01 6.14
N ASN A 116 -8.91 6.48 5.33
CA ASN A 116 -9.39 5.11 5.41
C ASN A 116 -9.20 4.38 4.08
N GLY A 117 -8.45 3.29 4.10
CA GLY A 117 -8.29 2.43 2.94
C GLY A 117 -9.47 1.47 2.73
N TYR A 118 -9.77 1.22 1.47
CA TYR A 118 -10.77 0.25 1.06
C TYR A 118 -10.28 -0.56 -0.15
N THR A 119 -10.56 -1.85 -0.13
CA THR A 119 -10.43 -2.71 -1.31
C THR A 119 -11.72 -2.60 -2.12
N PRO A 120 -11.67 -2.19 -3.40
CA PRO A 120 -12.85 -2.13 -4.26
C PRO A 120 -13.36 -3.54 -4.58
N THR A 121 -14.65 -3.67 -4.89
CA THR A 121 -15.31 -4.95 -5.19
C THR A 121 -14.87 -5.58 -6.50
N GLU A 122 -14.31 -4.79 -7.41
CA GLU A 122 -13.73 -5.24 -8.67
C GLU A 122 -12.60 -4.32 -9.12
N PRO A 123 -11.66 -4.80 -9.94
CA PRO A 123 -10.59 -3.97 -10.48
C PRO A 123 -11.12 -2.97 -11.51
N PHE A 124 -10.59 -1.75 -11.49
CA PHE A 124 -10.89 -0.69 -12.46
C PHE A 124 -9.70 -0.34 -13.35
N LEU A 125 -8.53 -0.93 -13.10
CA LEU A 125 -7.34 -0.80 -13.93
C LEU A 125 -6.54 -2.10 -13.93
N TYR A 126 -5.57 -2.19 -14.85
CA TYR A 126 -4.64 -3.30 -14.99
C TYR A 126 -3.21 -2.80 -14.89
N HIS A 127 -2.29 -3.68 -14.54
CA HIS A 127 -0.88 -3.36 -14.33
C HIS A 127 0.03 -4.26 -15.18
N LEU A 128 0.96 -3.65 -15.90
CA LEU A 128 2.03 -4.38 -16.59
C LEU A 128 3.11 -4.73 -15.55
N TYR A 129 3.02 -5.93 -15.00
CA TYR A 129 4.06 -6.44 -14.10
C TYR A 129 5.35 -6.74 -14.87
N TYR A 130 6.47 -6.77 -14.12
CA TYR A 130 7.74 -7.09 -14.70
C TYR A 130 7.72 -8.46 -15.40
N ASN A 131 8.23 -8.49 -16.63
CA ASN A 131 8.44 -9.70 -17.40
C ASN A 131 9.82 -9.65 -18.07
N VAL A 132 10.69 -10.63 -17.76
CA VAL A 132 12.05 -10.74 -18.31
C VAL A 132 12.02 -10.83 -19.84
N GLU A 133 11.05 -11.54 -20.41
CA GLU A 133 10.94 -11.78 -21.85
C GLU A 133 10.73 -10.50 -22.69
N HIS A 134 10.28 -9.42 -22.04
CA HIS A 134 9.92 -8.17 -22.70
C HIS A 134 10.91 -7.03 -22.44
N GLY A 135 12.09 -7.34 -21.88
CA GLY A 135 13.21 -6.40 -21.78
C GLY A 135 12.94 -5.15 -20.91
N ARG A 136 11.90 -5.16 -20.06
CA ARG A 136 11.68 -4.06 -19.12
C ARG A 136 12.74 -4.10 -18.03
N ALA A 137 13.59 -3.08 -17.97
CA ALA A 137 14.58 -2.94 -16.92
C ALA A 137 13.91 -2.88 -15.53
N ARG A 138 14.52 -3.49 -14.53
CA ARG A 138 14.14 -3.33 -13.14
C ARG A 138 14.69 -2.02 -12.62
N HIS A 139 14.01 -1.44 -11.63
CA HIS A 139 14.42 -0.16 -11.03
C HIS A 139 15.89 -0.11 -10.57
N PHE A 140 16.46 -1.25 -10.15
CA PHE A 140 17.86 -1.36 -9.72
C PHE A 140 18.85 -1.55 -10.88
N GLU A 141 18.38 -1.91 -12.06
CA GLU A 141 19.21 -2.02 -13.29
C GLU A 141 19.48 -0.63 -13.87
N ASP A 142 18.55 0.32 -13.68
CA ASP A 142 18.66 1.70 -14.17
C ASP A 142 19.21 2.69 -13.13
N ASN A 143 19.40 2.28 -11.88
CA ASN A 143 19.82 3.13 -10.78
C ASN A 143 21.09 2.59 -10.12
N ASN A 144 22.24 3.12 -10.47
CA ASN A 144 23.53 2.69 -9.90
C ASN A 144 23.66 2.98 -8.39
N ASP A 145 22.89 3.91 -7.86
CA ASP A 145 22.87 4.33 -6.45
C ASP A 145 21.71 3.72 -5.63
N TYR A 146 21.02 2.70 -6.17
CA TYR A 146 19.86 2.11 -5.52
C TYR A 146 20.16 1.55 -4.11
N HIS A 147 21.39 1.09 -3.86
CA HIS A 147 21.79 0.61 -2.55
C HIS A 147 21.77 1.71 -1.49
N GLU A 148 22.24 2.93 -1.82
CA GLU A 148 22.20 4.08 -0.91
C GLU A 148 20.77 4.57 -0.71
N LYS A 149 20.00 4.64 -1.78
CA LYS A 149 18.58 4.97 -1.72
C LYS A 149 17.81 4.00 -0.83
N ASN A 150 18.08 2.71 -0.93
CA ASN A 150 17.48 1.70 -0.04
C ASN A 150 17.91 1.87 1.42
N ARG A 151 19.19 2.18 1.70
CA ARG A 151 19.64 2.45 3.08
C ARG A 151 18.86 3.59 3.71
N THR A 152 18.75 4.71 3.00
CA THR A 152 17.97 5.87 3.44
C THR A 152 16.50 5.48 3.67
N SER A 153 15.86 4.83 2.70
CA SER A 153 14.46 4.39 2.78
C SER A 153 14.22 3.52 4.00
N PHE A 154 15.01 2.46 4.18
CA PHE A 154 14.80 1.51 5.28
C PHE A 154 15.03 2.14 6.64
N ALA A 155 16.03 3.02 6.77
CA ALA A 155 16.27 3.73 8.03
C ALA A 155 15.09 4.66 8.38
N ARG A 156 14.55 5.40 7.41
CA ARG A 156 13.37 6.27 7.59
C ARG A 156 12.13 5.47 7.95
N ILE A 157 11.84 4.40 7.21
CA ILE A 157 10.66 3.56 7.45
C ILE A 157 10.73 2.89 8.82
N ARG A 158 11.88 2.31 9.20
CA ARG A 158 12.05 1.69 10.52
C ARG A 158 11.89 2.69 11.65
N HIS A 159 12.40 3.91 11.48
CA HIS A 159 12.19 4.99 12.44
C HIS A 159 10.70 5.37 12.55
N MET A 160 10.04 5.57 11.42
CA MET A 160 8.62 5.91 11.34
C MET A 160 7.72 4.85 11.99
N LEU A 161 8.03 3.58 11.80
CA LEU A 161 7.28 2.44 12.32
C LEU A 161 7.74 2.00 13.73
N SER A 162 8.59 2.80 14.39
CA SER A 162 9.13 2.53 15.74
C SER A 162 9.87 1.19 15.88
N ILE A 163 10.36 0.65 14.77
CA ILE A 163 11.18 -0.57 14.75
C ILE A 163 12.58 -0.26 15.29
N GLU A 164 13.18 0.84 14.82
CA GLU A 164 14.53 1.24 15.17
C GLU A 164 14.69 2.76 15.03
N GLN A 165 15.38 3.39 15.99
CA GLN A 165 15.72 4.82 15.92
C GLN A 165 16.81 5.06 14.86
N CYS A 166 16.56 5.99 13.93
CA CYS A 166 17.57 6.42 12.98
C CYS A 166 18.43 7.53 13.59
N ALA A 167 19.72 7.23 13.79
CA ALA A 167 20.67 8.18 14.33
C ALA A 167 21.35 9.06 13.25
N ASN A 168 21.25 8.70 11.97
CA ASN A 168 21.86 9.46 10.88
C ASN A 168 20.97 10.62 10.43
N PRO A 169 21.33 11.89 10.67
CA PRO A 169 20.50 13.04 10.32
C PRO A 169 20.32 13.19 8.80
N LEU A 170 21.24 12.72 7.99
CA LEU A 170 21.13 12.77 6.52
C LEU A 170 19.97 11.92 6.00
N TYR A 171 19.66 10.81 6.68
CA TYR A 171 18.52 9.97 6.33
C TYR A 171 17.18 10.54 6.81
N MET A 172 17.21 11.56 7.67
CA MET A 172 16.04 12.20 8.27
C MET A 172 15.74 13.59 7.66
N THR A 173 16.29 13.89 6.49
CA THR A 173 16.03 15.15 5.78
C THR A 173 14.51 15.37 5.60
N GLU A 174 14.02 16.54 5.99
CA GLU A 174 12.58 16.92 5.96
C GLU A 174 11.63 15.93 6.65
N TYR A 175 12.09 15.07 7.56
CA TYR A 175 11.26 14.03 8.18
C TYR A 175 9.99 14.58 8.83
N GLU A 176 10.06 15.75 9.45
CA GLU A 176 8.92 16.41 10.11
C GLU A 176 7.73 16.62 9.15
N LYS A 177 8.01 16.84 7.86
CA LYS A 177 6.98 16.99 6.82
C LYS A 177 6.33 15.67 6.43
N TYR A 178 7.06 14.56 6.57
CA TYR A 178 6.64 13.23 6.12
C TYR A 178 6.40 12.24 7.25
N LYS A 179 6.45 12.67 8.50
CA LYS A 179 6.18 11.82 9.67
C LYS A 179 4.72 11.35 9.73
N LEU A 180 4.43 10.52 10.71
CA LEU A 180 3.08 10.08 11.01
C LEU A 180 2.18 11.25 11.41
N GLY A 181 0.90 11.14 11.11
CA GLY A 181 -0.13 12.07 11.60
C GLY A 181 -0.41 11.91 13.09
N SER A 182 -1.27 12.78 13.60
CA SER A 182 -1.69 12.79 15.00
C SER A 182 -3.18 12.47 15.22
N PHE A 183 -3.91 12.17 14.16
CA PHE A 183 -5.34 11.83 14.25
C PHE A 183 -5.56 10.42 14.81
N ARG A 184 -4.67 9.48 14.48
CA ARG A 184 -4.61 8.11 15.03
C ARG A 184 -3.17 7.74 15.33
N THR A 185 -2.99 6.79 16.25
CA THR A 185 -1.66 6.34 16.66
C THR A 185 -1.18 5.17 15.79
N LEU A 186 0.13 4.89 15.84
CA LEU A 186 0.72 3.70 15.23
C LEU A 186 0.13 2.42 15.85
N GLU A 187 -0.07 2.39 17.15
CA GLU A 187 -0.68 1.25 17.87
C GLU A 187 -2.11 0.96 17.37
N GLN A 188 -2.90 2.00 17.07
CA GLN A 188 -4.21 1.82 16.46
C GLN A 188 -4.12 1.22 15.07
N PHE A 189 -3.09 1.58 14.29
CA PHE A 189 -2.83 0.93 13.00
C PHE A 189 -2.42 -0.54 13.18
N GLU A 190 -1.52 -0.83 14.12
CA GLU A 190 -1.09 -2.19 14.43
C GLU A 190 -2.26 -3.06 14.86
N HIS A 191 -3.12 -2.53 15.72
CA HIS A 191 -4.34 -3.23 16.13
C HIS A 191 -5.29 -3.47 14.94
N PHE A 192 -5.51 -2.48 14.09
CA PHE A 192 -6.37 -2.61 12.91
C PHE A 192 -5.78 -3.58 11.88
N SER A 193 -4.51 -3.44 11.54
CA SER A 193 -3.84 -4.27 10.53
C SER A 193 -3.49 -5.67 11.02
N GLY A 194 -3.31 -5.86 12.33
CA GLY A 194 -2.75 -7.08 12.90
C GLY A 194 -1.27 -7.28 12.64
N VAL A 195 -0.56 -6.18 12.30
CA VAL A 195 0.89 -6.15 12.06
C VAL A 195 1.54 -5.36 13.18
N TYR A 196 2.33 -6.00 14.01
CA TYR A 196 3.07 -5.39 15.11
C TYR A 196 4.51 -5.20 14.69
N PHE A 197 4.87 -3.97 14.39
CA PHE A 197 6.13 -3.66 13.69
C PHE A 197 7.37 -3.94 14.54
N LYS A 198 7.38 -3.46 15.78
CA LYS A 198 8.53 -3.60 16.68
C LYS A 198 8.81 -5.06 17.03
N GLU A 199 7.77 -5.83 17.30
CA GLU A 199 7.83 -7.25 17.62
C GLU A 199 8.00 -8.14 16.38
N GLN A 200 7.86 -7.58 15.18
CA GLN A 200 7.81 -8.29 13.90
C GLN A 200 6.81 -9.46 13.92
N LYS A 201 5.65 -9.21 14.51
CA LYS A 201 4.59 -10.21 14.72
C LYS A 201 3.42 -9.97 13.78
N LEU A 202 2.92 -11.03 13.16
CA LEU A 202 1.72 -11.04 12.33
C LEU A 202 0.63 -11.87 13.00
N THR A 203 -0.57 -11.32 13.08
CA THR A 203 -1.76 -12.08 13.44
C THR A 203 -2.23 -12.92 12.24
N GLN A 204 -3.08 -13.92 12.48
CA GLN A 204 -3.70 -14.70 11.41
C GLN A 204 -4.52 -13.78 10.47
N ARG A 205 -5.24 -12.82 11.04
CA ARG A 205 -5.97 -11.80 10.28
C ARG A 205 -5.09 -11.06 9.25
N ALA A 206 -3.90 -10.62 9.64
CA ALA A 206 -2.97 -9.95 8.72
C ALA A 206 -2.51 -10.88 7.59
N LYS A 207 -2.30 -12.16 7.89
CA LYS A 207 -1.92 -13.18 6.91
C LYS A 207 -3.03 -13.55 5.94
N ASP A 208 -4.27 -13.50 6.39
CA ASP A 208 -5.45 -13.80 5.56
C ASP A 208 -5.98 -12.55 4.85
N GLY A 209 -5.69 -11.36 5.40
CA GLY A 209 -6.23 -10.07 4.92
C GLY A 209 -7.72 -9.91 5.26
N ASP A 210 -8.16 -10.48 6.39
CA ASP A 210 -9.54 -10.37 6.86
C ASP A 210 -9.73 -9.12 7.73
N TYR A 211 -10.19 -8.04 7.11
CA TYR A 211 -10.41 -6.73 7.74
C TYR A 211 -11.88 -6.31 7.80
N ALA A 212 -12.80 -7.16 7.32
CA ALA A 212 -14.22 -6.81 7.16
C ALA A 212 -14.94 -6.48 8.47
N ASN A 213 -14.56 -7.13 9.57
CA ASN A 213 -15.29 -7.09 10.85
C ASN A 213 -14.56 -6.32 11.96
N ILE A 214 -13.64 -5.43 11.62
CA ILE A 214 -12.90 -4.66 12.61
C ILE A 214 -13.60 -3.32 12.85
N LYS A 215 -14.01 -3.11 14.08
CA LYS A 215 -14.58 -1.84 14.57
C LYS A 215 -13.49 -0.84 14.93
#